data_9d2880c36c4a36af852806c5a35513e9
#
_entry.id   9d2880c36c4a36af852806c5a35513e9
#
_cell.length_a   1.000
_cell.length_b   1.000
_cell.length_c   1.000
_cell.angle_alpha   90.00
_cell.angle_beta   90.00
_cell.angle_gamma   90.00
#
_symmetry.space_group_name_H-M   'P 1'
#
loop_
_entity.id
_entity.type
_entity.pdbx_description
1 polymer ?
#
loop_
_entity_poly.entity_id
_entity_poly.type
_entity_poly.pdbx_seq_one_letter_code
_entity_poly.pdbx_strand_id
1 'polypeptide(L)'
;MRAQPRLVYEPHLYQKLLDLKPSQANALEFCVGTLAEMTEGDIYDAVDTYSRQGKIAYVHLRNVRGKVPFYKETFIDDGDVDVRRVLGILKRNRFDGVIIPDHTPQMSCTAPWHAGMAFALGYLRAALG
;
A
#
# COMPACT_ATOMS: atom_id res chain seq x y z
N MET A 1 20.99 6.29 5.86
CA MET A 1 20.23 5.23 6.57
C MET A 1 21.08 3.97 6.66
N ARG A 2 21.17 3.36 7.82
CA ARG A 2 21.73 2.00 7.90
C ARG A 2 20.70 1.06 7.27
N ALA A 3 21.07 0.36 6.21
CA ALA A 3 20.21 -0.61 5.56
C ALA A 3 19.90 -1.73 6.55
N GLN A 4 18.70 -1.74 7.09
CA GLN A 4 18.22 -2.88 7.88
C GLN A 4 17.56 -3.87 6.92
N PRO A 5 17.95 -5.15 6.94
CA PRO A 5 17.33 -6.15 6.09
C PRO A 5 15.86 -6.31 6.50
N ARG A 6 14.96 -6.27 5.52
CA ARG A 6 13.54 -6.63 5.71
C ARG A 6 13.39 -8.13 5.54
N LEU A 7 12.52 -8.75 6.35
CA LEU A 7 12.17 -10.16 6.17
C LEU A 7 11.44 -10.41 4.85
N VAL A 8 10.60 -9.47 4.47
CA VAL A 8 9.90 -9.45 3.18
C VAL A 8 10.41 -8.26 2.39
N TYR A 9 11.25 -8.52 1.41
CA TYR A 9 11.86 -7.51 0.54
C TYR A 9 11.44 -7.67 -0.93
N GLU A 10 10.62 -8.67 -1.23
CA GLU A 10 9.99 -8.92 -2.52
C GLU A 10 8.54 -9.37 -2.31
N PRO A 11 7.60 -8.99 -3.19
CA PRO A 11 6.17 -9.26 -2.97
C PRO A 11 5.82 -10.74 -2.80
N HIS A 12 6.48 -11.64 -3.52
CA HIS A 12 6.21 -13.08 -3.44
C HIS A 12 6.58 -13.71 -2.09
N LEU A 13 7.45 -13.05 -1.31
CA LEU A 13 7.85 -13.52 0.02
C LEU A 13 6.73 -13.43 1.06
N TYR A 14 5.68 -12.64 0.80
CA TYR A 14 4.49 -12.65 1.65
C TYR A 14 3.84 -14.04 1.72
N GLN A 15 3.91 -14.81 0.62
CA GLN A 15 3.37 -16.16 0.62
C GLN A 15 4.06 -17.05 1.66
N LYS A 16 5.38 -16.89 1.84
CA LYS A 16 6.13 -17.65 2.86
C LYS A 16 5.63 -17.34 4.28
N LEU A 17 5.27 -16.07 4.56
CA LEU A 17 4.69 -15.70 5.86
C LEU A 17 3.32 -16.36 6.08
N LEU A 18 2.49 -16.38 5.05
CA LEU A 18 1.17 -17.01 5.09
C LEU A 18 1.26 -18.53 5.28
N ASP A 19 2.26 -19.15 4.66
CA ASP A 19 2.50 -20.59 4.71
C ASP A 19 3.08 -21.06 6.06
N LEU A 20 3.74 -20.18 6.82
CA LEU A 20 4.28 -20.51 8.14
C LEU A 20 3.20 -21.01 9.11
N LYS A 21 2.02 -20.42 9.04
CA LYS A 21 0.86 -20.84 9.84
C LYS A 21 -0.43 -20.61 9.05
N PRO A 22 -0.85 -21.55 8.23
CA PRO A 22 -2.10 -21.41 7.48
C PRO A 22 -3.29 -21.25 8.43
N SER A 23 -3.95 -20.10 8.35
CA SER A 23 -5.10 -19.74 9.19
C SER A 23 -5.84 -18.57 8.54
N GLN A 24 -7.13 -18.43 8.80
CA GLN A 24 -7.87 -17.24 8.39
C GLN A 24 -7.38 -15.97 9.11
N ALA A 25 -6.93 -16.12 10.37
CA ALA A 25 -6.40 -15.03 11.16
C ALA A 25 -4.97 -14.63 10.72
N ASN A 26 -4.26 -15.46 9.96
CA ASN A 26 -2.97 -15.11 9.38
C ASN A 26 -3.22 -14.37 8.06
N ALA A 27 -3.19 -13.05 8.11
CA ALA A 27 -3.41 -12.16 6.99
C ALA A 27 -2.43 -10.99 7.01
N LEU A 28 -2.33 -10.28 5.91
CA LEU A 28 -1.35 -9.23 5.68
C LEU A 28 -1.90 -7.86 6.08
N GLU A 29 -1.13 -7.12 6.83
CA GLU A 29 -1.11 -5.67 6.72
C GLU A 29 -0.46 -5.34 5.37
N PHE A 30 -1.21 -4.80 4.45
CA PHE A 30 -0.77 -4.65 3.07
C PHE A 30 -0.44 -3.19 2.75
N CYS A 31 0.84 -2.82 2.84
CA CYS A 31 1.28 -1.47 2.54
C CYS A 31 1.65 -1.33 1.07
N VAL A 32 0.82 -0.62 0.32
CA VAL A 32 1.02 -0.37 -1.12
C VAL A 32 2.33 0.38 -1.38
N GLY A 33 2.63 1.41 -0.60
CA GLY A 33 3.89 2.14 -0.74
C GLY A 33 5.12 1.29 -0.48
N THR A 34 5.08 0.41 0.53
CA THR A 34 6.18 -0.52 0.82
C THR A 34 6.45 -1.47 -0.33
N LEU A 35 5.40 -2.00 -0.97
CA LEU A 35 5.57 -2.85 -2.14
C LEU A 35 6.05 -2.06 -3.37
N ALA A 36 5.53 -0.84 -3.54
CA ALA A 36 5.92 0.00 -4.66
C ALA A 36 7.40 0.41 -4.63
N GLU A 37 7.99 0.58 -3.45
CA GLU A 37 9.42 0.91 -3.29
C GLU A 37 10.36 -0.30 -3.47
N MET A 38 9.85 -1.54 -3.51
CA MET A 38 10.64 -2.74 -3.76
C MET A 38 11.21 -2.73 -5.18
N THR A 39 12.42 -3.30 -5.35
CA THR A 39 13.09 -3.33 -6.67
C THR A 39 12.50 -4.37 -7.60
N GLU A 40 12.01 -5.46 -7.04
CA GLU A 40 11.48 -6.61 -7.77
C GLU A 40 9.97 -6.75 -7.60
N GLY A 41 9.34 -7.39 -8.58
CA GLY A 41 7.92 -7.70 -8.57
C GLY A 41 7.04 -6.53 -9.05
N ASP A 42 5.76 -6.86 -9.29
CA ASP A 42 4.73 -5.90 -9.69
C ASP A 42 3.74 -5.69 -8.55
N ILE A 43 3.49 -4.43 -8.20
CA ILE A 43 2.56 -4.08 -7.12
C ILE A 43 1.13 -4.50 -7.44
N TYR A 44 0.69 -4.38 -8.69
CA TYR A 44 -0.67 -4.70 -9.08
C TYR A 44 -0.92 -6.20 -9.07
N ASP A 45 0.08 -7.00 -9.46
CA ASP A 45 0.03 -8.46 -9.35
C ASP A 45 -0.04 -8.89 -7.89
N ALA A 46 0.71 -8.23 -7.00
CA ALA A 46 0.66 -8.50 -5.57
C ALA A 46 -0.71 -8.15 -4.98
N VAL A 47 -1.27 -6.98 -5.29
CA VAL A 47 -2.62 -6.58 -4.86
C VAL A 47 -3.65 -7.60 -5.35
N ASP A 48 -3.59 -8.00 -6.62
CA ASP A 48 -4.54 -8.97 -7.19
C ASP A 48 -4.42 -10.34 -6.52
N THR A 49 -3.20 -10.82 -6.37
CA THR A 49 -2.93 -12.14 -5.79
C THR A 49 -3.46 -12.25 -4.36
N TYR A 50 -3.05 -11.35 -3.49
CA TYR A 50 -3.37 -11.47 -2.06
C TYR A 50 -4.80 -11.04 -1.71
N SER A 51 -5.38 -10.09 -2.45
CA SER A 51 -6.81 -9.76 -2.29
C SER A 51 -7.71 -10.89 -2.77
N ARG A 52 -7.38 -11.56 -3.89
CA ARG A 52 -8.14 -12.72 -4.38
C ARG A 52 -8.07 -13.92 -3.43
N GLN A 53 -6.95 -14.09 -2.74
CA GLN A 53 -6.81 -15.12 -1.70
C GLN A 53 -7.56 -14.77 -0.39
N GLY A 54 -8.11 -13.56 -0.24
CA GLY A 54 -8.69 -13.09 1.02
C GLY A 54 -7.64 -12.96 2.13
N LYS A 55 -6.39 -12.64 1.77
CA LYS A 55 -5.25 -12.59 2.69
C LYS A 55 -4.78 -11.17 3.01
N ILE A 56 -5.55 -10.16 2.67
CA ILE A 56 -5.32 -8.78 3.08
C ILE A 56 -6.29 -8.45 4.22
N ALA A 57 -5.76 -8.17 5.41
CA ALA A 57 -6.56 -7.76 6.56
C ALA A 57 -6.97 -6.27 6.45
N TYR A 58 -6.02 -5.43 6.11
CA TYR A 58 -6.24 -4.01 5.81
C TYR A 58 -5.12 -3.47 4.93
N VAL A 59 -5.39 -2.35 4.27
CA VAL A 59 -4.49 -1.72 3.31
C VAL A 59 -3.98 -0.39 3.87
N HIS A 60 -2.67 -0.23 3.96
CA HIS A 60 -2.02 1.07 4.02
C HIS A 60 -1.82 1.59 2.59
N LEU A 61 -2.50 2.68 2.27
CA LEU A 61 -2.50 3.24 0.92
C LEU A 61 -1.76 4.57 0.90
N ARG A 62 -0.45 4.51 0.76
CA ARG A 62 0.42 5.65 0.46
C ARG A 62 1.04 5.50 -0.91
N ASN A 63 1.45 6.60 -1.50
CA ASN A 63 2.16 6.61 -2.76
C ASN A 63 3.61 7.03 -2.56
N VAL A 64 4.48 6.54 -3.43
CA VAL A 64 5.91 6.79 -3.40
C VAL A 64 6.42 7.05 -4.81
N ARG A 65 7.56 7.72 -4.91
CA ARG A 65 8.31 7.88 -6.16
C ARG A 65 9.72 7.35 -5.98
N GLY A 66 10.15 6.47 -6.88
CA GLY A 66 11.44 5.79 -6.83
C GLY A 66 11.41 4.47 -6.08
N LYS A 67 12.56 3.84 -6.01
CA LYS A 67 12.79 2.52 -5.41
C LYS A 67 13.85 2.61 -4.32
N VAL A 68 13.88 1.63 -3.41
CA VAL A 68 14.97 1.52 -2.43
C VAL A 68 16.33 1.44 -3.15
N PRO A 69 17.38 2.09 -2.65
CA PRO A 69 17.45 2.89 -1.43
C PRO A 69 17.06 4.38 -1.61
N PHE A 70 16.65 4.80 -2.82
CA PHE A 70 16.39 6.19 -3.18
C PHE A 70 14.92 6.36 -3.57
N TYR A 71 14.05 6.54 -2.60
CA TYR A 71 12.63 6.84 -2.82
C TYR A 71 12.19 7.99 -1.93
N LYS A 72 11.05 8.56 -2.25
CA LYS A 72 10.36 9.56 -1.41
C LYS A 72 8.86 9.28 -1.37
N GLU A 73 8.25 9.61 -0.25
CA GLU A 73 6.79 9.63 -0.12
C GLU A 73 6.21 10.84 -0.84
N THR A 74 5.08 10.64 -1.49
CA THR A 74 4.38 11.66 -2.27
C THR A 74 2.93 11.77 -1.83
N PHE A 75 2.20 12.75 -2.35
CA PHE A 75 0.75 12.74 -2.22
C PHE A 75 0.16 11.51 -2.90
N ILE A 76 -1.02 11.11 -2.46
CA ILE A 76 -1.66 9.86 -2.90
C ILE A 76 -1.85 9.78 -4.42
N ASP A 77 -1.98 10.91 -5.08
CA ASP A 77 -2.19 11.05 -6.52
C ASP A 77 -0.92 11.40 -7.32
N ASP A 78 0.23 11.62 -6.64
CA ASP A 78 1.47 12.13 -7.26
C ASP A 78 2.67 11.16 -7.10
N GLY A 79 2.47 9.87 -7.18
CA GLY A 79 3.54 8.87 -7.10
C GLY A 79 3.62 7.98 -8.32
N ASP A 80 4.43 6.93 -8.21
CA ASP A 80 4.62 5.95 -9.26
C ASP A 80 3.49 4.89 -9.29
N VAL A 81 2.60 4.89 -8.28
CA VAL A 81 1.47 3.97 -8.20
C VAL A 81 0.21 4.65 -8.73
N ASP A 82 -0.44 4.00 -9.70
CA ASP A 82 -1.81 4.32 -10.07
C ASP A 82 -2.77 3.78 -8.99
N VAL A 83 -3.12 4.65 -8.06
CA VAL A 83 -4.00 4.32 -6.94
C VAL A 83 -5.40 3.89 -7.41
N ARG A 84 -5.91 4.47 -8.49
CA ARG A 84 -7.22 4.07 -9.04
C ARG A 84 -7.20 2.64 -9.55
N ARG A 85 -6.09 2.22 -10.16
CA ARG A 85 -5.88 0.82 -10.58
C ARG A 85 -5.85 -0.11 -9.37
N VAL A 86 -5.16 0.25 -8.30
CA VAL A 86 -5.15 -0.51 -7.03
C VAL A 86 -6.56 -0.68 -6.48
N LEU A 87 -7.31 0.43 -6.34
CA LEU A 87 -8.69 0.40 -5.86
C LEU A 87 -9.62 -0.43 -6.76
N GLY A 88 -9.42 -0.34 -8.08
CA GLY A 88 -10.15 -1.17 -9.05
C GLY A 88 -9.91 -2.66 -8.86
N ILE A 89 -8.68 -3.07 -8.57
CA ILE A 89 -8.33 -4.47 -8.28
C ILE A 89 -9.00 -4.92 -6.98
N LEU A 90 -8.86 -4.15 -5.91
CA LEU A 90 -9.47 -4.45 -4.61
C LEU A 90 -11.00 -4.61 -4.74
N LYS A 91 -11.66 -3.68 -5.45
CA LYS A 91 -13.12 -3.73 -5.71
C LYS A 91 -13.51 -4.98 -6.52
N ARG A 92 -12.77 -5.29 -7.59
CA ARG A 92 -13.00 -6.50 -8.41
C ARG A 92 -12.89 -7.78 -7.58
N ASN A 93 -11.95 -7.83 -6.67
CA ASN A 93 -11.70 -8.98 -5.80
C ASN A 93 -12.56 -8.97 -4.52
N ARG A 94 -13.53 -8.03 -4.41
CA ARG A 94 -14.48 -7.91 -3.29
C ARG A 94 -13.78 -7.72 -1.94
N PHE A 95 -12.68 -6.97 -1.92
CA PHE A 95 -12.06 -6.58 -0.66
C PHE A 95 -13.03 -5.72 0.14
N ASP A 96 -13.33 -6.12 1.37
CA ASP A 96 -14.27 -5.48 2.28
C ASP A 96 -13.60 -4.93 3.55
N GLY A 97 -12.27 -4.97 3.59
CA GLY A 97 -11.47 -4.47 4.70
C GLY A 97 -11.29 -2.95 4.70
N VAL A 98 -10.53 -2.47 5.65
CA VAL A 98 -10.25 -1.04 5.82
C VAL A 98 -9.09 -0.59 4.92
N ILE A 99 -9.25 0.59 4.31
CA ILE A 99 -8.18 1.29 3.60
C ILE A 99 -7.80 2.52 4.40
N ILE A 100 -6.53 2.61 4.77
CA ILE A 100 -5.98 3.65 5.62
C ILE A 100 -4.99 4.48 4.80
N PRO A 101 -5.18 5.79 4.64
CA PRO A 101 -4.10 6.67 4.20
C PRO A 101 -3.00 6.62 5.27
N ASP A 102 -1.80 6.17 4.89
CA ASP A 102 -0.72 5.90 5.83
C ASP A 102 0.05 7.19 6.18
N HIS A 103 0.83 7.68 5.25
CA HIS A 103 1.60 8.90 5.41
C HIS A 103 1.19 9.97 4.39
N THR A 104 1.51 11.20 4.72
CA THR A 104 1.39 12.34 3.81
C THR A 104 2.70 13.12 3.80
N PRO A 105 3.08 13.75 2.67
CA PRO A 105 4.27 14.59 2.62
C PRO A 105 4.21 15.74 3.61
N GLN A 106 5.38 16.23 3.99
CA GLN A 106 5.49 17.46 4.77
C GLN A 106 4.97 18.66 3.98
N MET A 107 4.24 19.52 4.65
CA MET A 107 3.66 20.74 4.07
C MET A 107 3.92 21.93 4.98
N SER A 108 3.95 23.11 4.40
CA SER A 108 4.24 24.37 5.11
C SER A 108 3.03 24.97 5.85
N CYS A 109 1.96 24.22 6.06
CA CYS A 109 0.79 24.68 6.83
C CYS A 109 0.90 24.32 8.32
N THR A 110 0.07 24.96 9.15
CA THR A 110 0.09 24.79 10.61
C THR A 110 -0.21 23.36 11.07
N ALA A 111 -1.00 22.61 10.28
CA ALA A 111 -1.40 21.24 10.59
C ALA A 111 -1.22 20.34 9.35
N PRO A 112 0.03 20.06 8.93
CA PRO A 112 0.30 19.32 7.68
C PRO A 112 -0.32 17.93 7.65
N TRP A 113 -0.28 17.22 8.78
CA TRP A 113 -0.91 15.91 8.90
C TRP A 113 -2.42 15.94 8.62
N HIS A 114 -3.14 16.88 9.23
CA HIS A 114 -4.58 16.98 9.04
C HIS A 114 -4.95 17.35 7.60
N ALA A 115 -4.20 18.29 7.01
CA ALA A 115 -4.42 18.71 5.62
C ALA A 115 -4.16 17.57 4.64
N GLY A 116 -3.06 16.85 4.80
CA GLY A 116 -2.72 15.70 3.96
C GLY A 116 -3.70 14.54 4.09
N MET A 117 -4.15 14.24 5.32
CA MET A 117 -5.17 13.23 5.55
C MET A 117 -6.52 13.61 4.96
N ALA A 118 -6.95 14.87 5.10
CA ALA A 118 -8.19 15.34 4.49
C ALA A 118 -8.15 15.22 2.97
N PHE A 119 -7.01 15.58 2.35
CA PHE A 119 -6.79 15.41 0.91
C PHE A 119 -6.87 13.93 0.50
N ALA A 120 -6.13 13.06 1.18
CA ALA A 120 -6.12 11.63 0.86
C ALA A 120 -7.49 11.00 1.01
N LEU A 121 -8.22 11.30 2.08
CA LEU A 121 -9.59 10.80 2.29
C LEU A 121 -10.58 11.33 1.24
N GLY A 122 -10.45 12.60 0.85
CA GLY A 122 -11.25 13.19 -0.23
C GLY A 122 -10.99 12.50 -1.55
N TYR A 123 -9.72 12.26 -1.89
CA TYR A 123 -9.33 11.53 -3.10
C TYR A 123 -9.90 10.11 -3.11
N LEU A 124 -9.76 9.37 -2.00
CA LEU A 124 -10.26 7.99 -1.90
C LEU A 124 -11.77 7.92 -2.04
N ARG A 125 -12.51 8.83 -1.39
CA ARG A 125 -13.96 8.89 -1.53
C ARG A 125 -14.39 9.15 -2.97
N ALA A 126 -13.73 10.07 -3.65
CA ALA A 126 -14.01 10.36 -5.06
C ALA A 126 -13.66 9.19 -5.99
N ALA A 127 -12.60 8.44 -5.68
CA ALA A 127 -12.15 7.31 -6.48
C ALA A 127 -12.99 6.04 -6.28
N LEU A 128 -13.63 5.89 -5.12
CA LEU A 128 -14.48 4.73 -4.80
C LEU A 128 -15.94 4.90 -5.25
N GLY A 129 -16.35 6.12 -5.50
CA GLY A 129 -17.71 6.46 -5.98
C GLY A 129 -18.66 6.69 -4.84
#